data_1f1caa489281a33d563698e9b2dc6d34
#
_entry.id   1f1caa489281a33d563698e9b2dc6d34
#
_cell.length_a   1.000
_cell.length_b   1.000
_cell.length_c   1.000
_cell.angle_alpha   90.00
_cell.angle_beta   90.00
_cell.angle_gamma   90.00
#
_symmetry.space_group_name_H-M   'P 1'
#
loop_
_entity.id
_entity.type
_entity.pdbx_description
1 polymer ?
#
loop_
_entity_poly.entity_id
_entity_poly.type
_entity_poly.pdbx_seq_one_letter_code
_entity_poly.pdbx_strand_id
1 'polypeptide(L)'
;MTLPPSDVLQGTLDLLILKTLTLQPMHGWGISQRIQQLSRDVLQVNQGSLYPALHRLEQKGWIAAEWGTSENNRRAKFYRLTPTGERELKAELASWERYTGAVRLVLQGG
;
A
#
# COMPACT_ATOMS: atom_id res chain seq x y z
N MET A 1 -1.94 -19.77 -11.38
CA MET A 1 -2.64 -19.98 -10.12
C MET A 1 -2.97 -18.64 -9.48
N THR A 2 -4.23 -18.45 -9.14
CA THR A 2 -4.67 -17.20 -8.53
C THR A 2 -4.71 -17.38 -7.02
N LEU A 3 -3.91 -16.57 -6.31
CA LEU A 3 -3.93 -16.59 -4.87
C LEU A 3 -5.06 -15.69 -4.35
N PRO A 4 -5.68 -16.03 -3.23
CA PRO A 4 -6.69 -15.16 -2.64
C PRO A 4 -6.09 -13.78 -2.37
N PRO A 5 -6.69 -12.70 -2.89
CA PRO A 5 -6.11 -11.36 -2.74
C PRO A 5 -5.84 -10.98 -1.29
N SER A 6 -6.72 -11.36 -0.36
CA SER A 6 -6.55 -11.00 1.03
C SER A 6 -5.30 -11.61 1.65
N ASP A 7 -5.00 -12.89 1.35
CA ASP A 7 -3.84 -13.57 1.92
C ASP A 7 -2.53 -13.04 1.35
N VAL A 8 -2.51 -12.79 0.04
CA VAL A 8 -1.32 -12.28 -0.63
C VAL A 8 -1.04 -10.85 -0.21
N LEU A 9 -2.08 -10.00 -0.19
CA LEU A 9 -1.93 -8.59 0.04
C LEU A 9 -1.72 -8.22 1.50
N GLN A 10 -2.20 -9.04 2.43
CA GLN A 10 -2.14 -8.66 3.84
C GLN A 10 -0.71 -8.45 4.33
N GLY A 11 0.25 -9.26 3.85
CA GLY A 11 1.65 -9.11 4.22
C GLY A 11 2.38 -7.99 3.48
N THR A 12 1.80 -7.47 2.38
CA THR A 12 2.47 -6.47 1.54
C THR A 12 1.66 -5.19 1.38
N LEU A 13 0.42 -5.17 1.85
CA LEU A 13 -0.48 -4.04 1.61
C LEU A 13 0.08 -2.73 2.17
N ASP A 14 0.64 -2.76 3.37
CA ASP A 14 1.23 -1.58 3.98
C ASP A 14 2.32 -0.99 3.09
N LEU A 15 3.21 -1.84 2.57
CA LEU A 15 4.26 -1.43 1.67
C LEU A 15 3.70 -0.77 0.41
N LEU A 16 2.66 -1.38 -0.17
CA LEU A 16 2.04 -0.86 -1.38
C LEU A 16 1.39 0.51 -1.15
N ILE A 17 0.72 0.67 -0.02
CA ILE A 17 0.11 1.95 0.35
C ILE A 17 1.18 3.03 0.49
N LEU A 18 2.23 2.74 1.26
CA LEU A 18 3.29 3.71 1.50
C LEU A 18 3.96 4.12 0.19
N LYS A 19 4.25 3.16 -0.67
CA LYS A 19 4.89 3.44 -1.96
C LYS A 19 4.00 4.29 -2.85
N THR A 20 2.71 3.98 -2.88
CA THR A 20 1.76 4.72 -3.70
C THR A 20 1.69 6.19 -3.27
N LEU A 21 1.76 6.44 -1.97
CA LEU A 21 1.67 7.80 -1.45
C LEU A 21 2.95 8.62 -1.64
N THR A 22 4.04 8.03 -2.12
CA THR A 22 5.24 8.81 -2.48
C THR A 22 4.98 9.72 -3.67
N LEU A 23 3.98 9.41 -4.49
CA LEU A 23 3.68 10.19 -5.69
C LEU A 23 2.94 11.47 -5.35
N GLN A 24 1.91 11.38 -4.54
CA GLN A 24 1.10 12.51 -4.12
C GLN A 24 0.09 12.04 -3.08
N PRO A 25 -0.54 12.96 -2.34
CA PRO A 25 -1.64 12.60 -1.46
C PRO A 25 -2.81 12.03 -2.26
N MET A 26 -3.48 11.02 -1.71
CA MET A 26 -4.62 10.36 -2.36
C MET A 26 -5.65 9.93 -1.33
N HIS A 27 -6.91 9.91 -1.75
CA HIS A 27 -7.96 9.27 -0.95
C HIS A 27 -7.92 7.74 -1.16
N GLY A 28 -8.65 7.00 -0.33
CA GLY A 28 -8.57 5.53 -0.34
C GLY A 28 -8.87 4.91 -1.69
N TRP A 29 -9.92 5.39 -2.36
CA TRP A 29 -10.26 4.90 -3.70
C TRP A 29 -9.10 5.10 -4.68
N GLY A 30 -8.49 6.29 -4.64
CA GLY A 30 -7.35 6.58 -5.50
C GLY A 30 -6.16 5.67 -5.25
N ILE A 31 -5.89 5.34 -3.99
CA ILE A 31 -4.82 4.42 -3.63
C ILE A 31 -5.08 3.05 -4.23
N SER A 32 -6.28 2.50 -4.06
CA SER A 32 -6.61 1.19 -4.59
C SER A 32 -6.55 1.14 -6.11
N GLN A 33 -7.02 2.19 -6.77
CA GLN A 33 -6.96 2.29 -8.23
C GLN A 33 -5.53 2.36 -8.73
N ARG A 34 -4.67 3.10 -8.03
CA ARG A 34 -3.28 3.24 -8.44
C ARG A 34 -2.52 1.92 -8.30
N ILE A 35 -2.76 1.19 -7.21
CA ILE A 35 -2.14 -0.13 -7.03
C ILE A 35 -2.56 -1.07 -8.16
N GLN A 36 -3.84 -1.06 -8.51
CA GLN A 36 -4.35 -1.89 -9.60
C GLN A 36 -3.69 -1.51 -10.92
N GLN A 37 -3.63 -0.22 -11.23
CA GLN A 37 -3.01 0.27 -12.47
C GLN A 37 -1.54 -0.10 -12.56
N LEU A 38 -0.78 0.15 -11.50
CA LEU A 38 0.66 -0.10 -11.52
C LEU A 38 0.99 -1.58 -11.60
N SER A 39 0.11 -2.44 -11.10
CA SER A 39 0.30 -3.90 -11.17
C SER A 39 -0.32 -4.51 -12.41
N ARG A 40 -0.80 -3.70 -13.35
CA ARG A 40 -1.45 -4.16 -14.57
C ARG A 40 -2.60 -5.11 -14.27
N ASP A 41 -3.45 -4.68 -13.34
CA ASP A 41 -4.66 -5.39 -12.89
C ASP A 41 -4.40 -6.71 -12.15
N VAL A 42 -3.15 -7.04 -11.87
CA VAL A 42 -2.84 -8.27 -11.14
C VAL A 42 -3.25 -8.16 -9.67
N LEU A 43 -2.97 -7.00 -9.05
CA LEU A 43 -3.31 -6.79 -7.65
C LEU A 43 -4.57 -5.94 -7.54
N GLN A 44 -5.54 -6.48 -6.84
CA GLN A 44 -6.79 -5.78 -6.57
C GLN A 44 -7.00 -5.70 -5.07
N VAL A 45 -7.13 -4.47 -4.57
CA VAL A 45 -7.25 -4.22 -3.15
C VAL A 45 -8.71 -3.96 -2.84
N ASN A 46 -9.32 -4.82 -2.03
CA ASN A 46 -10.69 -4.59 -1.61
C ASN A 46 -10.73 -3.60 -0.45
N GLN A 47 -11.86 -2.92 -0.30
CA GLN A 47 -12.01 -1.88 0.70
C GLN A 47 -12.00 -2.44 2.13
N GLY A 48 -12.44 -3.68 2.27
CA GLY A 48 -12.42 -4.35 3.58
C GLY A 48 -11.02 -4.52 4.14
N SER A 49 -10.01 -4.61 3.29
CA SER A 49 -8.60 -4.69 3.70
C SER A 49 -7.94 -3.33 3.72
N LEU A 50 -8.30 -2.47 2.78
CA LEU A 50 -7.68 -1.17 2.60
C LEU A 50 -7.88 -0.24 3.79
N TYR A 51 -9.13 -0.04 4.21
CA TYR A 51 -9.43 0.95 5.24
C TYR A 51 -8.86 0.59 6.62
N PRO A 52 -8.91 -0.67 7.07
CA PRO A 52 -8.20 -1.04 8.29
C PRO A 52 -6.70 -0.81 8.20
N ALA A 53 -6.09 -1.05 7.02
CA ALA A 53 -4.66 -0.79 6.83
C ALA A 53 -4.35 0.70 6.92
N LEU A 54 -5.15 1.53 6.27
CA LEU A 54 -4.99 2.99 6.34
C LEU A 54 -5.10 3.49 7.78
N HIS A 55 -6.10 2.99 8.50
CA HIS A 55 -6.29 3.37 9.89
C HIS A 55 -5.07 3.00 10.75
N ARG A 56 -4.56 1.80 10.56
CA ARG A 56 -3.39 1.29 11.28
C ARG A 56 -2.15 2.14 10.99
N LEU A 57 -1.92 2.47 9.73
CA LEU A 57 -0.77 3.29 9.32
C LEU A 57 -0.89 4.72 9.84
N GLU A 58 -2.09 5.25 9.87
CA GLU A 58 -2.34 6.58 10.42
C GLU A 58 -2.06 6.61 11.91
N GLN A 59 -2.47 5.58 12.64
CA GLN A 59 -2.22 5.48 14.08
C GLN A 59 -0.73 5.38 14.40
N LYS A 60 0.04 4.74 13.52
CA LYS A 60 1.49 4.66 13.68
C LYS A 60 2.19 5.96 13.31
N GLY A 61 1.49 6.91 12.74
CA GLY A 61 2.08 8.17 12.30
C GLY A 61 2.88 8.05 11.02
N TRP A 62 2.72 6.97 10.26
CA TRP A 62 3.42 6.79 8.98
C TRP A 62 2.72 7.51 7.85
N ILE A 63 1.41 7.69 7.97
CA ILE A 63 0.64 8.53 7.07
C ILE A 63 -0.20 9.49 7.89
N ALA A 64 -0.56 10.62 7.31
CA ALA A 64 -1.43 11.61 7.91
C ALA A 64 -2.61 11.83 6.98
N ALA A 65 -3.74 12.21 7.55
CA ALA A 65 -4.95 12.38 6.79
C ALA A 65 -5.49 13.80 6.91
N GLU A 66 -6.12 14.25 5.84
CA GLU A 66 -6.68 15.58 5.76
C GLU A 66 -7.92 15.54 4.88
N TRP A 67 -8.99 16.20 5.31
CA TRP A 67 -10.19 16.26 4.51
C TRP A 67 -10.04 17.23 3.36
N GLY A 68 -10.50 16.83 2.18
CA GLY A 68 -10.47 17.65 0.99
C GLY A 68 -11.63 17.32 0.07
N THR A 69 -11.56 17.83 -1.15
CA THR A 69 -12.59 17.61 -2.15
C THR A 69 -12.04 16.74 -3.26
N SER A 70 -12.71 15.63 -3.55
CA SER A 70 -12.32 14.74 -4.63
C SER A 70 -12.73 15.31 -5.99
N GLU A 71 -12.24 14.69 -7.06
CA GLU A 71 -12.56 15.09 -8.43
C GLU A 71 -14.04 14.97 -8.75
N ASN A 72 -14.79 14.18 -7.98
CA ASN A 72 -16.25 14.09 -8.10
C ASN A 72 -16.98 15.11 -7.25
N ASN A 73 -16.26 16.12 -6.78
CA ASN A 73 -16.80 17.18 -5.93
C ASN A 73 -17.42 16.65 -4.63
N ARG A 74 -16.84 15.56 -4.11
CA ARG A 74 -17.29 14.97 -2.86
C ARG A 74 -16.21 15.15 -1.80
N ARG A 75 -16.65 15.29 -0.55
CA ARG A 75 -15.71 15.36 0.56
C ARG A 75 -15.03 14.01 0.73
N ALA A 76 -13.71 14.02 0.78
CA ALA A 76 -12.92 12.80 0.91
C ALA A 76 -11.73 13.03 1.84
N LYS A 77 -11.31 11.95 2.49
CA LYS A 77 -10.15 11.95 3.36
C LYS A 77 -8.93 11.61 2.52
N PHE A 78 -8.00 12.54 2.41
CA PHE A 78 -6.76 12.36 1.66
C PHE A 78 -5.64 12.00 2.60
N TYR A 79 -4.87 11.00 2.21
CA TYR A 79 -3.72 10.51 2.98
C TYR A 79 -2.43 10.96 2.32
N ARG A 80 -1.46 11.28 3.13
CA ARG A 80 -0.11 11.63 2.66
C ARG A 80 0.93 10.92 3.50
N LEU A 81 2.08 10.69 2.89
CA LEU A 81 3.20 10.08 3.58
C LEU A 81 3.86 11.10 4.50
N THR A 82 4.16 10.68 5.73
CA THR A 82 4.89 11.52 6.68
C THR A 82 6.39 11.24 6.57
N PRO A 83 7.26 12.11 7.15
CA PRO A 83 8.69 11.79 7.20
C PRO A 83 8.99 10.46 7.87
N THR A 84 8.24 10.12 8.94
CA THR A 84 8.37 8.80 9.56
C THR A 84 7.98 7.70 8.59
N GLY A 85 6.90 7.91 7.84
CA GLY A 85 6.45 6.95 6.82
C GLY A 85 7.47 6.74 5.72
N GLU A 86 8.18 7.81 5.33
CA GLU A 86 9.25 7.68 4.32
C GLU A 86 10.37 6.77 4.83
N ARG A 87 10.77 6.94 6.08
CA ARG A 87 11.80 6.08 6.67
C ARG A 87 11.34 4.64 6.77
N GLU A 88 10.09 4.44 7.19
CA GLU A 88 9.53 3.10 7.30
C GLU A 88 9.37 2.43 5.95
N LEU A 89 9.04 3.21 4.91
CA LEU A 89 8.97 2.68 3.55
C LEU A 89 10.31 2.09 3.13
N LYS A 90 11.41 2.80 3.41
CA LYS A 90 12.75 2.30 3.06
C LYS A 90 13.07 1.01 3.78
N ALA A 91 12.72 0.93 5.07
CA ALA A 91 12.95 -0.28 5.86
C ALA A 91 12.10 -1.44 5.34
N GLU A 92 10.83 -1.18 5.04
CA GLU A 92 9.92 -2.19 4.51
C GLU A 92 10.39 -2.71 3.14
N LEU A 93 10.88 -1.80 2.28
CA LEU A 93 11.41 -2.19 0.98
C LEU A 93 12.63 -3.11 1.12
N ALA A 94 13.55 -2.75 2.00
CA ALA A 94 14.74 -3.57 2.23
C ALA A 94 14.36 -4.95 2.74
N SER A 95 13.42 -5.01 3.65
CA SER A 95 12.92 -6.26 4.20
C SER A 95 12.26 -7.12 3.12
N TRP A 96 11.44 -6.48 2.29
CA TRP A 96 10.77 -7.15 1.18
C TRP A 96 11.76 -7.74 0.17
N GLU A 97 12.79 -6.97 -0.19
CA GLU A 97 13.79 -7.44 -1.15
C GLU A 97 14.58 -8.62 -0.61
N ARG A 98 14.91 -8.59 0.67
CA ARG A 98 15.59 -9.71 1.31
C ARG A 98 14.71 -10.96 1.32
N TYR A 99 13.45 -10.79 1.68
CA TYR A 99 12.51 -11.90 1.75
C TYR A 99 12.29 -12.52 0.37
N THR A 100 11.97 -11.70 -0.63
CA THR A 100 11.72 -12.22 -1.98
C THR A 100 12.96 -12.81 -2.61
N GLY A 101 14.14 -12.24 -2.32
CA GLY A 101 15.40 -12.80 -2.77
C GLY A 101 15.64 -14.18 -2.19
N ALA A 102 15.38 -14.34 -0.90
CA ALA A 102 15.52 -15.63 -0.24
C ALA A 102 14.54 -16.66 -0.79
N VAL A 103 13.30 -16.26 -1.02
CA VAL A 103 12.30 -17.14 -1.62
C VAL A 103 12.77 -17.62 -2.99
N ARG A 104 13.28 -16.69 -3.79
CA ARG A 104 13.78 -17.02 -5.14
C ARG A 104 14.92 -18.04 -5.08
N LEU A 105 15.84 -17.87 -4.13
CA LEU A 105 16.94 -18.82 -3.96
C LEU A 105 16.43 -20.22 -3.63
N VAL A 106 15.44 -20.33 -2.76
CA VAL A 106 14.85 -21.61 -2.42
C VAL A 106 14.19 -22.25 -3.65
N LEU A 107 13.44 -21.45 -4.42
CA LEU A 107 12.75 -21.95 -5.58
C LEU A 107 13.71 -22.40 -6.68
N GLN A 108 14.86 -21.75 -6.81
CA GLN A 108 15.87 -22.10 -7.81
C GLN A 108 16.77 -23.25 -7.38
N GLY A 109 16.97 -23.40 -6.07
CA GLY A 109 17.87 -24.42 -5.53
C GLY A 109 17.28 -25.80 -5.44
N GLY A 110 15.98 -25.91 -5.70
CA GLY A 110 15.30 -27.21 -5.67
C GLY A 110 15.53 -27.97 -6.91
#